data_6fad8521a8b10d2568b78182d8c2e0a9
#
_entry.id   6fad8521a8b10d2568b78182d8c2e0a9
#
_cell.length_a   1.000
_cell.length_b   1.000
_cell.length_c   1.000
_cell.angle_alpha   90.00
_cell.angle_beta   90.00
_cell.angle_gamma   90.00
#
_symmetry.space_group_name_H-M   'P 1'
#
loop_
_entity.id
_entity.type
_entity.pdbx_description
1 polymer ?
#
loop_
_entity_poly.entity_id
_entity_poly.type
_entity_poly.pdbx_seq_one_letter_code
_entity_poly.pdbx_strand_id
1 'polypeptide(L)'
;MKKLSIFLVFLIIVITLCSCKKNETVDEDYTNNTTDNQVQTTYQKDDVTALATVSNWKYIYAIDAPVVTDTEAKWNLLLVNREYYLPDNYIDTVNLVNVCGTQERLDSRAAIYYEEMFNAAAIEGIYLTPCSGYRSYDLQKSNFENRISYNESLGYSKIEATVEASKVILPPGTSEHNAGLAMDIINCLDSFENTQAFKWLYENAQDFGFILRYPKDKQDITKIVYEPWHWRFVGVEAAQEMKKSGQCLEEYLGKVK
;
A
#
# COMPACT_ATOMS: atom_id res chain seq x y z
N MET A 1 19.08 -39.13 -55.58
CA MET A 1 18.27 -37.88 -55.51
C MET A 1 17.41 -37.92 -54.25
N LYS A 2 17.86 -37.27 -53.18
CA LYS A 2 17.17 -37.22 -51.90
C LYS A 2 16.36 -35.93 -51.83
N LYS A 3 15.03 -36.04 -51.69
CA LYS A 3 14.14 -34.91 -51.52
C LYS A 3 14.25 -34.35 -50.10
N LEU A 4 14.67 -33.11 -50.00
CA LEU A 4 14.69 -32.35 -48.74
C LEU A 4 13.30 -31.79 -48.46
N SER A 5 12.64 -32.25 -47.39
CA SER A 5 11.36 -31.76 -46.98
C SER A 5 11.56 -30.59 -45.99
N ILE A 6 11.19 -29.41 -46.41
CA ILE A 6 11.23 -28.20 -45.59
C ILE A 6 9.94 -28.13 -44.79
N PHE A 7 10.03 -28.33 -43.47
CA PHE A 7 8.91 -28.07 -42.56
C PHE A 7 8.90 -26.55 -42.23
N LEU A 8 7.91 -25.87 -42.79
CA LEU A 8 7.61 -24.48 -42.50
C LEU A 8 6.76 -24.45 -41.22
N VAL A 9 7.36 -24.04 -40.11
CA VAL A 9 6.64 -23.81 -38.85
C VAL A 9 6.02 -22.43 -38.95
N PHE A 10 4.69 -22.38 -39.13
CA PHE A 10 3.92 -21.13 -38.98
C PHE A 10 3.76 -20.80 -37.49
N LEU A 11 4.48 -19.81 -37.04
CA LEU A 11 4.26 -19.18 -35.72
C LEU A 11 3.03 -18.26 -35.85
N ILE A 12 1.88 -18.72 -35.42
CA ILE A 12 0.68 -17.88 -35.32
C ILE A 12 0.81 -17.05 -34.04
N ILE A 13 1.20 -15.77 -34.19
CA ILE A 13 1.13 -14.77 -33.14
C ILE A 13 -0.35 -14.35 -33.04
N VAL A 14 -1.05 -14.85 -32.04
CA VAL A 14 -2.38 -14.35 -31.69
C VAL A 14 -2.18 -13.04 -30.93
N ILE A 15 -2.26 -11.94 -31.64
CA ILE A 15 -2.38 -10.61 -31.03
C ILE A 15 -3.83 -10.45 -30.57
N THR A 16 -4.10 -10.75 -29.30
CA THR A 16 -5.35 -10.35 -28.67
C THR A 16 -5.27 -8.84 -28.41
N LEU A 17 -5.90 -8.07 -29.29
CA LEU A 17 -6.18 -6.67 -29.05
C LEU A 17 -7.13 -6.56 -27.86
N CYS A 18 -6.58 -6.29 -26.69
CA CYS A 18 -7.36 -5.87 -25.55
C CYS A 18 -7.79 -4.42 -25.80
N SER A 19 -9.02 -4.26 -26.30
CA SER A 19 -9.66 -2.95 -26.50
C SER A 19 -10.00 -2.39 -25.14
N CYS A 20 -9.17 -1.49 -24.63
CA CYS A 20 -9.52 -0.66 -23.48
C CYS A 20 -10.69 0.26 -23.85
N LYS A 21 -11.90 -0.12 -23.48
CA LYS A 21 -13.02 0.81 -23.38
C LYS A 21 -12.71 1.80 -22.24
N LYS A 22 -12.68 3.07 -22.60
CA LYS A 22 -12.65 4.19 -21.66
C LYS A 22 -13.94 4.22 -20.83
N ASN A 23 -13.75 4.54 -19.55
CA ASN A 23 -14.72 5.09 -18.61
C ASN A 23 -15.99 4.27 -18.37
N GLU A 24 -15.89 3.38 -17.40
CA GLU A 24 -16.96 3.21 -16.42
C GLU A 24 -16.32 3.40 -15.05
N THR A 25 -16.87 4.31 -14.26
CA THR A 25 -16.58 4.45 -12.83
C THR A 25 -16.86 3.12 -12.19
N VAL A 26 -15.80 2.44 -11.78
CA VAL A 26 -15.93 1.24 -10.96
C VAL A 26 -16.32 1.75 -9.58
N ASP A 27 -17.60 1.69 -9.25
CA ASP A 27 -18.06 1.64 -7.88
C ASP A 27 -17.50 0.34 -7.30
N GLU A 28 -16.34 0.44 -6.63
CA GLU A 28 -15.83 -0.66 -5.82
C GLU A 28 -16.78 -0.86 -4.65
N ASP A 29 -17.62 -1.86 -4.81
CA ASP A 29 -18.53 -2.35 -3.78
C ASP A 29 -17.71 -2.98 -2.65
N TYR A 30 -17.22 -2.13 -1.72
CA TYR A 30 -16.62 -2.53 -0.47
C TYR A 30 -17.70 -3.08 0.45
N THR A 31 -18.28 -4.23 0.10
CA THR A 31 -19.14 -4.97 1.03
C THR A 31 -18.25 -5.69 2.04
N ASN A 32 -17.96 -5.02 3.15
CA ASN A 32 -17.48 -5.66 4.36
C ASN A 32 -18.55 -6.63 4.89
N ASN A 33 -18.39 -7.92 4.61
CA ASN A 33 -19.01 -8.97 5.40
C ASN A 33 -18.22 -9.16 6.69
N THR A 34 -18.24 -8.17 7.58
CA THR A 34 -17.86 -8.36 8.96
C THR A 34 -19.13 -8.55 9.77
N THR A 35 -19.34 -9.77 10.26
CA THR A 35 -20.29 -10.07 11.33
C THR A 35 -20.05 -9.12 12.49
N ASP A 36 -21.09 -8.38 12.80
CA ASP A 36 -21.27 -7.38 13.81
C ASP A 36 -20.80 -7.87 15.20
N ASN A 37 -19.54 -7.62 15.53
CA ASN A 37 -19.09 -7.54 16.91
C ASN A 37 -18.86 -6.07 17.20
N GLN A 38 -19.88 -5.43 17.77
CA GLN A 38 -19.81 -4.07 18.27
C GLN A 38 -18.70 -3.95 19.32
N VAL A 39 -17.49 -3.63 18.88
CA VAL A 39 -16.49 -3.05 19.76
C VAL A 39 -16.86 -1.58 19.89
N GLN A 40 -17.55 -1.24 20.97
CA GLN A 40 -17.72 0.13 21.40
C GLN A 40 -16.34 0.70 21.73
N THR A 41 -15.69 1.34 20.75
CA THR A 41 -14.50 2.13 21.00
C THR A 41 -14.93 3.39 21.72
N THR A 42 -14.73 3.44 23.05
CA THR A 42 -14.94 4.66 23.83
C THR A 42 -13.81 5.63 23.52
N TYR A 43 -14.09 6.59 22.64
CA TYR A 43 -13.20 7.73 22.41
C TYR A 43 -13.11 8.57 23.69
N GLN A 44 -11.90 8.97 24.08
CA GLN A 44 -11.72 9.89 25.20
C GLN A 44 -12.38 11.22 24.80
N LYS A 45 -13.15 11.82 25.72
CA LYS A 45 -13.93 13.04 25.48
C LYS A 45 -13.05 14.23 25.04
N ASP A 46 -11.78 14.23 25.43
CA ASP A 46 -10.82 15.28 25.11
C ASP A 46 -10.36 15.21 23.64
N ASP A 47 -10.25 13.99 23.07
CA ASP A 47 -9.93 13.80 21.65
C ASP A 47 -11.05 14.33 20.75
N VAL A 48 -12.30 14.09 21.13
CA VAL A 48 -13.49 14.48 20.35
C VAL A 48 -13.68 16.01 20.37
N THR A 49 -13.37 16.68 21.47
CA THR A 49 -13.57 18.14 21.60
C THR A 49 -12.50 18.92 20.84
N ALA A 50 -11.27 18.46 20.80
CA ALA A 50 -10.19 19.03 19.98
C ALA A 50 -10.50 18.89 18.48
N LEU A 51 -11.09 17.77 18.07
CA LEU A 51 -11.47 17.47 16.68
C LEU A 51 -12.66 18.30 16.17
N ALA A 52 -13.61 18.66 17.04
CA ALA A 52 -14.83 19.38 16.66
C ALA A 52 -14.59 20.80 16.13
N THR A 53 -13.44 21.39 16.41
CA THR A 53 -13.08 22.77 16.03
C THR A 53 -12.26 22.85 14.75
N VAL A 54 -11.88 21.70 14.14
CA VAL A 54 -10.90 21.67 13.05
C VAL A 54 -11.53 21.15 11.76
N SER A 55 -11.65 22.04 10.77
CA SER A 55 -12.08 21.69 9.42
C SER A 55 -10.99 21.01 8.56
N ASN A 56 -9.80 20.79 9.11
CA ASN A 56 -8.65 20.27 8.39
C ASN A 56 -8.09 19.02 9.08
N TRP A 57 -8.21 17.86 8.43
CA TRP A 57 -7.69 16.56 8.89
C TRP A 57 -6.19 16.62 9.27
N LYS A 58 -5.39 17.52 8.67
CA LYS A 58 -3.98 17.75 8.99
C LYS A 58 -3.80 18.08 10.47
N TYR A 59 -4.77 18.74 11.08
CA TYR A 59 -4.75 19.08 12.51
C TYR A 59 -5.27 17.95 13.41
N ILE A 60 -6.01 16.99 12.87
CA ILE A 60 -6.50 15.85 13.65
C ILE A 60 -5.37 14.89 14.01
N TYR A 61 -4.39 14.70 13.09
CA TYR A 61 -3.34 13.71 13.24
C TYR A 61 -1.92 14.27 13.25
N ALA A 62 -1.71 15.52 12.85
CA ALA A 62 -0.39 16.03 12.53
C ALA A 62 -0.09 17.43 13.07
N ILE A 63 -0.83 17.95 14.07
CA ILE A 63 -0.53 19.28 14.64
C ILE A 63 0.92 19.40 15.09
N ASP A 64 1.48 18.32 15.64
CA ASP A 64 2.85 18.24 16.12
C ASP A 64 3.60 17.01 15.56
N ALA A 65 3.10 16.39 14.47
CA ALA A 65 3.78 15.24 13.91
C ALA A 65 5.13 15.67 13.33
N PRO A 66 6.23 15.00 13.71
CA PRO A 66 7.53 15.34 13.18
C PRO A 66 7.54 15.07 11.66
N VAL A 67 8.01 16.07 10.91
CA VAL A 67 8.35 15.90 9.50
C VAL A 67 9.56 14.99 9.43
N VAL A 68 9.50 14.00 8.55
CA VAL A 68 10.64 13.11 8.28
C VAL A 68 11.75 13.93 7.65
N THR A 69 12.91 14.01 8.31
CA THR A 69 14.03 14.87 7.88
C THR A 69 15.17 14.11 7.22
N ASP A 70 15.34 12.83 7.51
CA ASP A 70 16.41 11.99 6.93
C ASP A 70 15.90 11.18 5.75
N THR A 71 15.61 11.90 4.66
CA THR A 71 15.00 11.31 3.46
C THR A 71 16.01 10.72 2.47
N GLU A 72 17.31 10.96 2.67
CA GLU A 72 18.37 10.47 1.76
C GLU A 72 19.12 9.25 2.32
N ALA A 73 19.70 9.37 3.51
CA ALA A 73 20.57 8.31 4.06
C ALA A 73 19.79 7.04 4.46
N LYS A 74 18.53 7.20 4.88
CA LYS A 74 17.64 6.08 5.28
C LYS A 74 16.35 6.07 4.49
N TRP A 75 16.42 6.39 3.23
CA TRP A 75 15.26 6.56 2.36
C TRP A 75 14.30 5.36 2.36
N ASN A 76 14.83 4.13 2.43
CA ASN A 76 14.06 2.88 2.47
C ASN A 76 13.44 2.61 3.87
N LEU A 77 13.96 3.22 4.91
CA LEU A 77 13.48 3.06 6.30
C LEU A 77 12.68 4.26 6.80
N LEU A 78 12.22 5.13 5.92
CA LEU A 78 11.34 6.23 6.30
C LEU A 78 10.08 5.69 6.97
N LEU A 79 9.82 6.08 8.19
CA LEU A 79 8.53 5.85 8.83
C LEU A 79 7.56 6.93 8.36
N VAL A 80 6.57 6.52 7.59
CA VAL A 80 5.51 7.40 7.09
C VAL A 80 4.18 6.82 7.58
N ASN A 81 3.52 7.51 8.48
CA ASN A 81 2.24 7.13 9.03
C ASN A 81 1.54 8.37 9.63
N ARG A 82 0.41 8.22 10.32
CA ARG A 82 -0.33 9.35 10.92
C ARG A 82 0.47 10.19 11.91
N GLU A 83 1.58 9.67 12.44
CA GLU A 83 2.45 10.34 13.41
C GLU A 83 3.73 10.91 12.78
N TYR A 84 4.06 10.54 11.54
CA TYR A 84 5.26 10.94 10.80
C TYR A 84 4.88 11.35 9.39
N TYR A 85 5.09 12.62 9.09
CA TYR A 85 4.63 13.27 7.87
C TYR A 85 5.77 13.46 6.87
N LEU A 86 5.49 13.20 5.58
CA LEU A 86 6.44 13.54 4.51
C LEU A 86 6.55 15.06 4.34
N PRO A 87 7.75 15.61 4.05
CA PRO A 87 7.89 16.99 3.64
C PRO A 87 7.03 17.32 2.42
N ASP A 88 6.51 18.53 2.32
CA ASP A 88 5.64 18.96 1.22
C ASP A 88 6.32 18.79 -0.16
N ASN A 89 7.65 18.96 -0.21
CA ASN A 89 8.45 18.78 -1.43
C ASN A 89 9.12 17.41 -1.57
N TYR A 90 8.69 16.41 -0.79
CA TYR A 90 9.34 15.08 -0.80
C TYR A 90 9.39 14.48 -2.20
N ILE A 91 8.30 14.61 -2.97
CA ILE A 91 8.21 14.02 -4.30
C ILE A 91 9.25 14.58 -5.29
N ASP A 92 9.72 15.81 -5.08
CA ASP A 92 10.75 16.41 -5.92
C ASP A 92 12.12 15.74 -5.74
N THR A 93 12.28 14.96 -4.67
CA THR A 93 13.51 14.21 -4.35
C THR A 93 13.47 12.76 -4.82
N VAL A 94 12.31 12.29 -5.34
CA VAL A 94 12.08 10.89 -5.72
C VAL A 94 12.01 10.73 -7.24
N ASN A 95 12.81 9.83 -7.78
CA ASN A 95 12.71 9.44 -9.18
C ASN A 95 11.72 8.27 -9.30
N LEU A 96 10.51 8.55 -9.80
CA LEU A 96 9.47 7.54 -10.01
C LEU A 96 9.60 6.87 -11.37
N VAL A 97 9.56 5.55 -11.40
CA VAL A 97 9.58 4.74 -12.62
C VAL A 97 8.41 3.76 -12.66
N ASN A 98 7.92 3.48 -13.86
CA ASN A 98 6.91 2.45 -14.08
C ASN A 98 7.50 1.06 -13.83
N VAL A 99 6.71 0.14 -13.27
CA VAL A 99 7.13 -1.22 -12.96
C VAL A 99 6.35 -2.27 -13.75
N CYS A 100 7.00 -3.36 -14.10
CA CYS A 100 6.40 -4.55 -14.76
C CYS A 100 5.55 -4.22 -16.00
N GLY A 101 5.93 -3.17 -16.75
CA GLY A 101 5.21 -2.74 -17.97
C GLY A 101 3.81 -2.15 -17.71
N THR A 102 3.48 -1.80 -16.48
CA THR A 102 2.21 -1.17 -16.09
C THR A 102 2.35 0.35 -15.97
N GLN A 103 1.28 1.04 -15.59
CA GLN A 103 1.33 2.48 -15.26
C GLN A 103 1.64 2.72 -13.78
N GLU A 104 1.67 1.65 -12.98
CA GLU A 104 2.03 1.75 -11.57
C GLU A 104 3.50 2.10 -11.40
N ARG A 105 3.80 2.95 -10.40
CA ARG A 105 5.13 3.52 -10.22
C ARG A 105 5.64 3.29 -8.81
N LEU A 106 6.95 3.14 -8.70
CA LEU A 106 7.70 3.14 -7.45
C LEU A 106 8.89 4.10 -7.55
N ASP A 107 9.49 4.43 -6.40
CA ASP A 107 10.85 4.97 -6.35
C ASP A 107 11.77 4.05 -7.15
N SER A 108 12.56 4.61 -8.05
CA SER A 108 13.43 3.83 -8.95
C SER A 108 14.37 2.87 -8.22
N ARG A 109 14.74 3.20 -6.99
CA ARG A 109 15.60 2.38 -6.12
C ARG A 109 14.85 1.15 -5.58
N ALA A 110 13.55 1.27 -5.31
CA ALA A 110 12.68 0.16 -4.87
C ALA A 110 12.14 -0.65 -6.04
N ALA A 111 11.92 0.01 -7.18
CA ALA A 111 11.38 -0.60 -8.39
C ALA A 111 12.20 -1.80 -8.90
N ILE A 112 13.52 -1.72 -8.84
CA ILE A 112 14.43 -2.79 -9.26
C ILE A 112 14.13 -4.07 -8.47
N TYR A 113 14.00 -3.97 -7.16
CA TYR A 113 13.71 -5.11 -6.28
C TYR A 113 12.28 -5.65 -6.48
N TYR A 114 11.32 -4.77 -6.78
CA TYR A 114 9.97 -5.22 -7.12
C TYR A 114 9.94 -6.03 -8.41
N GLU A 115 10.67 -5.59 -9.44
CA GLU A 115 10.77 -6.32 -10.71
C GLU A 115 11.51 -7.66 -10.55
N GLU A 116 12.54 -7.71 -9.72
CA GLU A 116 13.21 -8.97 -9.37
C GLU A 116 12.25 -9.93 -8.66
N MET A 117 11.49 -9.43 -7.68
CA MET A 117 10.46 -10.20 -6.96
C MET A 117 9.36 -10.70 -7.91
N PHE A 118 8.86 -9.83 -8.79
CA PHE A 118 7.86 -10.18 -9.81
C PHE A 118 8.36 -11.29 -10.73
N ASN A 119 9.60 -11.17 -11.22
CA ASN A 119 10.20 -12.16 -12.12
C ASN A 119 10.46 -13.50 -11.41
N ALA A 120 10.90 -13.48 -10.16
CA ALA A 120 11.11 -14.70 -9.37
C ALA A 120 9.80 -15.46 -9.16
N ALA A 121 8.73 -14.78 -8.78
CA ALA A 121 7.39 -15.39 -8.66
C ALA A 121 6.86 -15.91 -9.99
N ALA A 122 7.11 -15.19 -11.09
CA ALA A 122 6.66 -15.59 -12.42
C ALA A 122 7.31 -16.90 -12.91
N ILE A 123 8.55 -17.19 -12.50
CA ILE A 123 9.22 -18.48 -12.77
C ILE A 123 8.44 -19.65 -12.13
N GLU A 124 7.78 -19.39 -11.01
CA GLU A 124 6.92 -20.38 -10.32
C GLU A 124 5.44 -20.34 -10.80
N GLY A 125 5.16 -19.55 -11.85
CA GLY A 125 3.81 -19.38 -12.39
C GLY A 125 2.89 -18.47 -11.58
N ILE A 126 3.47 -17.66 -10.69
CA ILE A 126 2.75 -16.71 -9.83
C ILE A 126 2.97 -15.29 -10.35
N TYR A 127 1.88 -14.57 -10.63
CA TYR A 127 1.94 -13.23 -11.20
C TYR A 127 1.57 -12.17 -10.15
N LEU A 128 2.57 -11.44 -9.67
CA LEU A 128 2.44 -10.37 -8.68
C LEU A 128 2.09 -9.03 -9.36
N THR A 129 0.95 -8.98 -10.04
CA THR A 129 0.55 -7.81 -10.82
C THR A 129 0.43 -6.56 -9.93
N PRO A 130 1.13 -5.44 -10.26
CA PRO A 130 0.95 -4.18 -9.57
C PRO A 130 -0.50 -3.70 -9.65
N CYS A 131 -1.08 -3.33 -8.51
CA CYS A 131 -2.45 -2.81 -8.43
C CYS A 131 -2.47 -1.32 -8.09
N SER A 132 -1.67 -0.89 -7.10
CA SER A 132 -1.53 0.51 -6.73
C SER A 132 -0.13 0.75 -6.16
N GLY A 133 0.66 1.57 -6.84
CA GLY A 133 2.00 1.98 -6.41
C GLY A 133 2.00 3.40 -5.84
N TYR A 134 2.83 4.29 -6.42
CA TYR A 134 2.85 5.69 -6.04
C TYR A 134 1.50 6.36 -6.25
N ARG A 135 1.03 7.05 -5.23
CA ARG A 135 -0.15 7.93 -5.28
C ARG A 135 0.29 9.37 -5.02
N SER A 136 -0.16 10.31 -5.88
CA SER A 136 0.06 11.74 -5.62
C SER A 136 -0.65 12.17 -4.33
N TYR A 137 -0.20 13.30 -3.77
CA TYR A 137 -0.87 13.91 -2.62
C TYR A 137 -2.37 14.14 -2.89
N ASP A 138 -2.72 14.66 -4.08
CA ASP A 138 -4.11 14.97 -4.45
C ASP A 138 -4.96 13.70 -4.62
N LEU A 139 -4.40 12.64 -5.20
CA LEU A 139 -5.09 11.36 -5.31
C LEU A 139 -5.34 10.76 -3.92
N GLN A 140 -4.32 10.76 -3.06
CA GLN A 140 -4.48 10.26 -1.68
C GLN A 140 -5.51 11.08 -0.90
N LYS A 141 -5.52 12.42 -1.10
CA LYS A 141 -6.52 13.30 -0.51
C LYS A 141 -7.92 12.93 -0.95
N SER A 142 -8.11 12.76 -2.26
CA SER A 142 -9.41 12.37 -2.83
C SER A 142 -9.88 11.02 -2.27
N ASN A 143 -9.01 10.02 -2.22
CA ASN A 143 -9.34 8.71 -1.68
C ASN A 143 -9.73 8.80 -0.18
N PHE A 144 -9.00 9.57 0.60
CA PHE A 144 -9.29 9.76 2.02
C PHE A 144 -10.62 10.47 2.25
N GLU A 145 -10.90 11.56 1.50
CA GLU A 145 -12.15 12.31 1.58
C GLU A 145 -13.36 11.47 1.13
N ASN A 146 -13.20 10.65 0.09
CA ASN A 146 -14.22 9.70 -0.35
C ASN A 146 -14.52 8.67 0.73
N ARG A 147 -13.49 8.14 1.41
CA ARG A 147 -13.69 7.19 2.53
C ARG A 147 -14.41 7.83 3.71
N ILE A 148 -14.11 9.10 4.03
CA ILE A 148 -14.85 9.86 5.04
C ILE A 148 -16.33 9.96 4.64
N SER A 149 -16.61 10.40 3.42
CA SER A 149 -17.98 10.55 2.91
C SER A 149 -18.75 9.23 2.92
N TYR A 150 -18.08 8.12 2.59
CA TYR A 150 -18.66 6.79 2.70
C TYR A 150 -19.03 6.45 4.16
N ASN A 151 -18.15 6.68 5.11
CA ASN A 151 -18.43 6.43 6.51
C ASN A 151 -19.58 7.34 7.04
N GLU A 152 -19.61 8.62 6.62
CA GLU A 152 -20.75 9.52 6.94
C GLU A 152 -22.07 8.95 6.41
N SER A 153 -22.06 8.34 5.21
CA SER A 153 -23.26 7.71 4.62
C SER A 153 -23.76 6.49 5.41
N LEU A 154 -22.87 5.87 6.20
CA LEU A 154 -23.21 4.78 7.14
C LEU A 154 -23.73 5.29 8.49
N GLY A 155 -23.82 6.62 8.70
CA GLY A 155 -24.37 7.24 9.89
C GLY A 155 -23.33 7.70 10.92
N TYR A 156 -22.03 7.57 10.64
CA TYR A 156 -20.99 8.12 11.51
C TYR A 156 -21.03 9.65 11.50
N SER A 157 -20.74 10.29 12.63
CA SER A 157 -20.44 11.72 12.63
C SER A 157 -19.17 11.98 11.80
N LYS A 158 -18.99 13.21 11.32
CA LYS A 158 -17.80 13.57 10.52
C LYS A 158 -16.47 13.22 11.23
N ILE A 159 -16.43 13.39 12.54
CA ILE A 159 -15.25 13.06 13.35
C ILE A 159 -15.00 11.56 13.37
N GLU A 160 -16.01 10.78 13.72
CA GLU A 160 -15.93 9.32 13.73
C GLU A 160 -15.60 8.79 12.34
N ALA A 161 -16.28 9.33 11.29
CA ALA A 161 -16.01 8.97 9.90
C ALA A 161 -14.56 9.22 9.50
N THR A 162 -13.96 10.33 9.96
CA THR A 162 -12.56 10.65 9.70
C THR A 162 -11.61 9.71 10.44
N VAL A 163 -11.89 9.39 11.70
CA VAL A 163 -11.11 8.43 12.49
C VAL A 163 -11.16 7.05 11.86
N GLU A 164 -12.36 6.57 11.52
CA GLU A 164 -12.51 5.25 10.88
C GLU A 164 -11.87 5.21 9.49
N ALA A 165 -11.98 6.28 8.69
CA ALA A 165 -11.30 6.37 7.41
C ALA A 165 -9.78 6.20 7.54
N SER A 166 -9.18 6.83 8.55
CA SER A 166 -7.72 6.80 8.76
C SER A 166 -7.16 5.42 9.17
N LYS A 167 -8.01 4.48 9.53
CA LYS A 167 -7.60 3.09 9.82
C LYS A 167 -7.41 2.27 8.53
N VAL A 168 -7.94 2.74 7.41
CA VAL A 168 -7.93 2.05 6.11
C VAL A 168 -7.17 2.86 5.06
N ILE A 169 -7.43 4.15 4.99
CA ILE A 169 -6.80 5.08 4.05
C ILE A 169 -6.17 6.21 4.85
N LEU A 170 -4.85 6.28 4.84
CA LEU A 170 -4.13 7.33 5.53
C LEU A 170 -4.34 8.70 4.88
N PRO A 171 -4.36 9.78 5.67
CA PRO A 171 -4.37 11.14 5.14
C PRO A 171 -3.22 11.41 4.17
N PRO A 172 -3.36 12.33 3.21
CA PRO A 172 -2.29 12.66 2.27
C PRO A 172 -1.04 13.18 2.99
N GLY A 173 0.14 12.74 2.53
CA GLY A 173 1.43 13.02 3.15
C GLY A 173 1.80 12.09 4.30
N THR A 174 0.89 11.19 4.71
CA THR A 174 1.14 10.18 5.76
C THR A 174 1.08 8.74 5.21
N SER A 175 0.90 8.59 3.91
CA SER A 175 0.84 7.30 3.23
C SER A 175 2.18 6.91 2.61
N GLU A 176 2.56 5.66 2.74
CA GLU A 176 3.77 5.09 2.10
C GLU A 176 3.66 5.07 0.56
N HIS A 177 2.45 5.11 0.02
CA HIS A 177 2.23 5.33 -1.41
C HIS A 177 2.65 6.74 -1.87
N ASN A 178 2.53 7.76 -0.99
CA ASN A 178 3.07 9.09 -1.30
C ASN A 178 4.61 9.11 -1.32
N ALA A 179 5.24 8.14 -0.65
CA ALA A 179 6.69 7.99 -0.68
C ALA A 179 7.20 7.18 -1.89
N GLY A 180 6.33 6.51 -2.64
CA GLY A 180 6.73 5.60 -3.71
C GLY A 180 7.40 4.32 -3.20
N LEU A 181 7.16 3.93 -1.95
CA LEU A 181 7.83 2.80 -1.29
C LEU A 181 6.91 1.61 -1.03
N ALA A 182 5.63 1.71 -1.37
CA ALA A 182 4.65 0.64 -1.19
C ALA A 182 3.97 0.27 -2.51
N MET A 183 3.62 -1.00 -2.61
CA MET A 183 2.83 -1.55 -3.71
C MET A 183 1.70 -2.41 -3.15
N ASP A 184 0.48 -2.07 -3.55
CA ASP A 184 -0.66 -2.98 -3.41
C ASP A 184 -0.60 -3.98 -4.57
N ILE A 185 -0.72 -5.28 -4.27
CA ILE A 185 -0.49 -6.35 -5.24
C ILE A 185 -1.79 -7.07 -5.55
N ILE A 186 -2.11 -7.21 -6.84
CA ILE A 186 -3.25 -7.90 -7.44
C ILE A 186 -4.59 -7.20 -7.16
N ASN A 187 -5.01 -7.06 -5.90
CA ASN A 187 -6.24 -6.39 -5.51
C ASN A 187 -6.21 -6.00 -4.02
N CYS A 188 -7.08 -5.07 -3.62
CA CYS A 188 -7.18 -4.60 -2.24
C CYS A 188 -8.34 -5.29 -1.48
N LEU A 189 -8.39 -6.62 -1.51
CA LEU A 189 -9.42 -7.42 -0.84
C LEU A 189 -8.81 -8.36 0.20
N ASP A 190 -9.48 -8.54 1.33
CA ASP A 190 -9.05 -9.47 2.39
C ASP A 190 -8.88 -10.90 1.88
N SER A 191 -9.69 -11.30 0.89
CA SER A 191 -9.59 -12.63 0.24
C SER A 191 -8.24 -12.88 -0.44
N PHE A 192 -7.43 -11.84 -0.69
CA PHE A 192 -6.09 -11.99 -1.24
C PHE A 192 -5.21 -12.88 -0.36
N GLU A 193 -5.38 -12.87 0.95
CA GLU A 193 -4.64 -13.73 1.88
C GLU A 193 -4.79 -15.24 1.59
N ASN A 194 -5.88 -15.63 0.91
CA ASN A 194 -6.15 -17.03 0.57
C ASN A 194 -5.54 -17.47 -0.77
N THR A 195 -4.79 -16.59 -1.44
CA THR A 195 -4.20 -16.85 -2.76
C THR A 195 -2.80 -17.46 -2.67
N GLN A 196 -2.38 -18.14 -3.74
CA GLN A 196 -1.00 -18.61 -3.88
C GLN A 196 -0.01 -17.44 -3.94
N ALA A 197 -0.42 -16.29 -4.50
CA ALA A 197 0.40 -15.11 -4.59
C ALA A 197 0.73 -14.54 -3.18
N PHE A 198 -0.27 -14.44 -2.30
CA PHE A 198 -0.04 -14.01 -0.91
C PHE A 198 0.90 -15.00 -0.19
N LYS A 199 0.66 -16.29 -0.33
CA LYS A 199 1.51 -17.32 0.30
C LYS A 199 2.96 -17.18 -0.16
N TRP A 200 3.17 -17.05 -1.45
CA TRP A 200 4.50 -16.86 -2.02
C TRP A 200 5.17 -15.58 -1.48
N LEU A 201 4.45 -14.45 -1.51
CA LEU A 201 4.93 -13.18 -0.95
C LEU A 201 5.29 -13.31 0.53
N TYR A 202 4.42 -13.95 1.31
CA TYR A 202 4.66 -14.14 2.74
C TYR A 202 5.93 -14.98 3.02
N GLU A 203 6.26 -15.92 2.15
CA GLU A 203 7.45 -16.78 2.27
C GLU A 203 8.72 -16.12 1.72
N ASN A 204 8.65 -15.26 0.69
CA ASN A 204 9.80 -14.85 -0.10
C ASN A 204 10.06 -13.33 -0.16
N ALA A 205 9.08 -12.47 0.10
CA ALA A 205 9.19 -11.03 -0.18
C ALA A 205 10.36 -10.34 0.56
N GLN A 206 10.75 -10.84 1.74
CA GLN A 206 11.88 -10.32 2.51
C GLN A 206 13.22 -10.45 1.77
N ASP A 207 13.36 -11.43 0.88
CA ASP A 207 14.58 -11.64 0.10
C ASP A 207 14.75 -10.60 -1.02
N PHE A 208 13.65 -9.87 -1.30
CA PHE A 208 13.59 -8.73 -2.22
C PHE A 208 13.39 -7.40 -1.48
N GLY A 209 13.52 -7.39 -0.16
CA GLY A 209 13.43 -6.17 0.63
C GLY A 209 12.02 -5.66 0.92
N PHE A 210 10.98 -6.49 0.69
CA PHE A 210 9.60 -6.15 0.99
C PHE A 210 9.09 -6.83 2.24
N ILE A 211 8.21 -6.14 2.98
CA ILE A 211 7.52 -6.65 4.16
C ILE A 211 6.00 -6.55 3.98
N LEU A 212 5.27 -7.47 4.59
CA LEU A 212 3.84 -7.30 4.86
C LEU A 212 3.68 -6.18 5.89
N ARG A 213 3.25 -5.00 5.44
CA ARG A 213 3.34 -3.77 6.24
C ARG A 213 2.37 -3.72 7.40
N TYR A 214 1.16 -4.23 7.19
CA TYR A 214 0.05 -4.17 8.15
C TYR A 214 -0.46 -5.56 8.52
N PRO A 215 0.31 -6.36 9.28
CA PRO A 215 -0.08 -7.71 9.67
C PRO A 215 -1.17 -7.71 10.75
N LYS A 216 -1.92 -8.82 10.84
CA LYS A 216 -3.11 -8.97 11.72
C LYS A 216 -2.82 -8.69 13.20
N ASP A 217 -1.66 -9.10 13.68
CA ASP A 217 -1.25 -9.03 15.09
C ASP A 217 -0.58 -7.72 15.48
N LYS A 218 -0.46 -6.75 14.53
CA LYS A 218 0.23 -5.47 14.76
C LYS A 218 -0.67 -4.24 14.60
N GLN A 219 -1.99 -4.43 14.45
CA GLN A 219 -2.93 -3.32 14.24
C GLN A 219 -2.92 -2.30 15.38
N ASP A 220 -2.69 -2.74 16.61
CA ASP A 220 -2.57 -1.85 17.77
C ASP A 220 -1.30 -0.97 17.73
N ILE A 221 -0.28 -1.37 16.99
CA ILE A 221 0.97 -0.63 16.81
C ILE A 221 0.88 0.24 15.56
N THR A 222 0.59 -0.35 14.42
CA THR A 222 0.52 0.34 13.12
C THR A 222 -0.66 1.30 13.01
N LYS A 223 -1.72 1.06 13.79
CA LYS A 223 -3.02 1.77 13.77
C LYS A 223 -3.78 1.63 12.44
N ILE A 224 -3.38 0.68 11.61
CA ILE A 224 -4.00 0.34 10.33
C ILE A 224 -4.58 -1.07 10.45
N VAL A 225 -5.72 -1.31 9.82
CA VAL A 225 -6.32 -2.64 9.70
C VAL A 225 -5.38 -3.58 8.93
N TYR A 226 -5.63 -4.87 9.04
CA TYR A 226 -4.88 -5.85 8.27
C TYR A 226 -5.06 -5.64 6.76
N GLU A 227 -3.94 -5.56 6.03
CA GLU A 227 -3.93 -5.38 4.58
C GLU A 227 -3.01 -6.41 3.92
N PRO A 228 -3.50 -7.59 3.51
CA PRO A 228 -2.67 -8.63 2.90
C PRO A 228 -2.04 -8.21 1.57
N TRP A 229 -2.62 -7.23 0.90
CA TRP A 229 -2.16 -6.71 -0.40
C TRP A 229 -1.03 -5.70 -0.30
N HIS A 230 -0.84 -5.02 0.85
CA HIS A 230 0.06 -3.87 1.01
C HIS A 230 1.48 -4.31 1.40
N TRP A 231 2.40 -4.20 0.45
CA TRP A 231 3.80 -4.61 0.60
C TRP A 231 4.72 -3.39 0.52
N ARG A 232 5.51 -3.19 1.59
CA ARG A 232 6.40 -2.05 1.77
C ARG A 232 7.85 -2.44 1.55
N PHE A 233 8.56 -1.68 0.69
CA PHE A 233 10.01 -1.80 0.54
C PHE A 233 10.76 -1.15 1.71
N VAL A 234 11.66 -1.91 2.33
CA VAL A 234 12.50 -1.47 3.46
C VAL A 234 13.98 -1.84 3.26
N GLY A 235 14.32 -2.49 2.13
CA GLY A 235 15.63 -3.06 1.85
C GLY A 235 15.78 -4.48 2.40
N VAL A 236 16.61 -5.27 1.76
CA VAL A 236 16.74 -6.72 1.99
C VAL A 236 17.13 -7.02 3.44
N GLU A 237 18.19 -6.39 3.95
CA GLU A 237 18.69 -6.63 5.32
C GLU A 237 17.59 -6.38 6.36
N ALA A 238 16.95 -5.22 6.32
CA ALA A 238 15.89 -4.85 7.27
C ALA A 238 14.66 -5.76 7.13
N ALA A 239 14.27 -6.13 5.91
CA ALA A 239 13.14 -7.02 5.67
C ALA A 239 13.38 -8.42 6.26
N GLN A 240 14.58 -8.98 6.08
CA GLN A 240 14.98 -10.28 6.64
C GLN A 240 15.05 -10.23 8.17
N GLU A 241 15.57 -9.16 8.76
CA GLU A 241 15.60 -8.97 10.21
C GLU A 241 14.18 -8.86 10.79
N MET A 242 13.31 -8.07 10.18
CA MET A 242 11.90 -7.95 10.59
C MET A 242 11.16 -9.29 10.44
N LYS A 243 11.38 -10.01 9.34
CA LYS A 243 10.80 -11.36 9.15
C LYS A 243 11.22 -12.32 10.25
N LYS A 244 12.50 -12.32 10.60
CA LYS A 244 13.05 -13.19 11.65
C LYS A 244 12.57 -12.83 13.06
N SER A 245 12.45 -11.54 13.36
CA SER A 245 12.07 -11.05 14.68
C SER A 245 10.55 -10.95 14.88
N GLY A 246 9.76 -10.95 13.79
CA GLY A 246 8.31 -10.71 13.84
C GLY A 246 7.95 -9.26 14.14
N GLN A 247 8.88 -8.32 13.96
CA GLN A 247 8.66 -6.90 14.20
C GLN A 247 7.97 -6.24 12.99
N CYS A 248 7.05 -5.29 13.26
CA CYS A 248 6.63 -4.32 12.25
C CYS A 248 7.63 -3.16 12.15
N LEU A 249 7.47 -2.27 11.18
CA LEU A 249 8.43 -1.19 10.92
C LEU A 249 8.57 -0.23 12.13
N GLU A 250 7.48 0.07 12.82
CA GLU A 250 7.50 0.90 14.04
C GLU A 250 8.36 0.28 15.13
N GLU A 251 8.22 -1.03 15.38
CA GLU A 251 9.01 -1.76 16.37
C GLU A 251 10.48 -1.81 15.99
N TYR A 252 10.76 -2.13 14.72
CA TYR A 252 12.13 -2.19 14.19
C TYR A 252 12.88 -0.86 14.33
N LEU A 253 12.18 0.25 14.13
CA LEU A 253 12.75 1.59 14.26
C LEU A 253 12.75 2.12 15.70
N GLY A 254 12.22 1.37 16.67
CA GLY A 254 12.09 1.83 18.07
C GLY A 254 11.12 3.01 18.21
N LYS A 255 10.06 3.07 17.40
CA LYS A 255 9.09 4.16 17.33
C LYS A 255 7.70 3.76 17.86
N VAL A 256 7.63 2.71 18.67
CA VAL A 256 6.39 2.31 19.36
C VAL A 256 6.15 3.26 20.52
N LYS A 257 4.93 3.84 20.61
CA LYS A 257 4.47 4.68 21.73
C LYS A 257 3.46 3.94 22.58
#